data_3c74ccc10588246b869cf7fd0291fae2
#
_entry.id   3c74ccc10588246b869cf7fd0291fae2
#
_cell.length_a   1.000
_cell.length_b   1.000
_cell.length_c   1.000
_cell.angle_alpha   90.00
_cell.angle_beta   90.00
_cell.angle_gamma   90.00
#
_symmetry.space_group_name_H-M   'P 1'
#
loop_
_entity.id
_entity.type
_entity.pdbx_description
1 polymer ?
#
loop_
_entity_poly.entity_id
_entity_poly.type
_entity_poly.pdbx_seq_one_letter_code
_entity_poly.pdbx_strand_id
1 'polypeptide(L)'
;GEDGIGGLVRSRGVGEGDKRQAMGHEGMRSSLASRDAIADTVELTMRGHCYDAIVGLAGCDKSLPGMMMAMVRLNTPSVFMYGGSILPGRLNGKDVTVQDVFEAVGEHQAGNLSDEALRTLKRVACPSAGACGGQFTANTMACVSEAIGLALPNSSGAPAPYESRDHYGMASGQAVMNLLEKNIRARDIVTLKSLQNAARIVACTGGSTTAGLHLPAIAHEAGIDFN
;
A
#
# COMPACT_ATOMS: atom_id res chain seq x y z
N GLY A 1 4.97 -19.81 -29.49
CA GLY A 1 3.69 -19.49 -28.96
C GLY A 1 3.80 -18.21 -28.12
N GLU A 2 2.97 -17.23 -28.40
CA GLU A 2 3.01 -15.88 -27.88
C GLU A 2 2.38 -15.72 -26.48
N ASP A 3 2.44 -16.71 -25.61
CA ASP A 3 1.69 -16.70 -24.35
C ASP A 3 2.56 -16.65 -23.07
N GLY A 4 3.73 -16.05 -23.16
CA GLY A 4 4.73 -15.99 -22.08
C GLY A 4 4.72 -14.73 -21.21
N ILE A 5 3.62 -14.00 -21.08
CA ILE A 5 3.53 -12.91 -20.10
C ILE A 5 2.75 -13.43 -18.91
N GLY A 6 3.49 -13.83 -17.87
CA GLY A 6 2.95 -14.29 -16.61
C GLY A 6 1.87 -13.35 -16.09
N GLY A 7 0.71 -13.91 -15.74
CA GLY A 7 -0.47 -13.16 -15.35
C GLY A 7 -0.17 -12.22 -14.19
N LEU A 8 -0.47 -10.94 -14.39
CA LEU A 8 -0.48 -9.96 -13.34
C LEU A 8 -1.63 -10.32 -12.36
N VAL A 9 -1.29 -10.89 -11.22
CA VAL A 9 -2.28 -11.14 -10.16
C VAL A 9 -2.74 -9.79 -9.62
N ARG A 10 -3.85 -9.27 -10.12
CA ARG A 10 -4.55 -8.16 -9.53
C ARG A 10 -5.37 -8.66 -8.35
N SER A 11 -4.77 -8.72 -7.18
CA SER A 11 -5.54 -8.76 -5.96
C SER A 11 -6.22 -7.40 -5.79
N ARG A 12 -7.40 -7.24 -6.36
CA ARG A 12 -8.33 -6.23 -5.88
C ARG A 12 -8.84 -6.76 -4.55
N GLY A 13 -8.10 -6.44 -3.50
CA GLY A 13 -8.52 -6.81 -2.16
C GLY A 13 -9.93 -6.27 -1.92
N VAL A 14 -10.84 -7.13 -1.50
CA VAL A 14 -12.19 -6.82 -1.05
C VAL A 14 -12.19 -5.68 -0.01
N GLY A 15 -11.04 -5.36 0.57
CA GLY A 15 -10.87 -4.33 1.60
C GLY A 15 -10.71 -2.88 1.14
N GLU A 16 -10.43 -2.57 -0.12
CA GLU A 16 -10.13 -1.18 -0.52
C GLU A 16 -11.38 -0.29 -0.64
N GLY A 17 -12.48 -0.83 -1.17
CA GLY A 17 -13.76 -0.13 -1.22
C GLY A 17 -14.39 0.00 0.16
N ASP A 18 -14.30 -1.05 0.95
CA ASP A 18 -14.97 -1.16 2.24
C ASP A 18 -14.42 -0.22 3.31
N LYS A 19 -13.12 0.10 3.28
CA LYS A 19 -12.51 0.97 4.30
C LYS A 19 -12.95 2.42 4.22
N ARG A 20 -13.07 2.99 3.03
CA ARG A 20 -13.56 4.36 2.87
C ARG A 20 -15.01 4.48 3.33
N GLN A 21 -15.80 3.43 3.14
CA GLN A 21 -17.19 3.37 3.56
C GLN A 21 -17.34 3.03 5.04
N ALA A 22 -16.36 2.31 5.62
CA ALA A 22 -16.38 1.88 7.00
C ALA A 22 -15.78 2.87 8.00
N MET A 23 -15.09 3.91 7.53
CA MET A 23 -14.49 4.92 8.42
C MET A 23 -15.56 5.63 9.25
N GLY A 24 -15.37 5.60 10.56
CA GLY A 24 -16.29 6.21 11.54
C GLY A 24 -17.45 5.30 11.98
N HIS A 25 -17.51 4.05 11.53
CA HIS A 25 -18.53 3.10 12.00
C HIS A 25 -17.94 1.71 12.33
N GLU A 26 -18.79 0.82 12.82
CA GLU A 26 -18.43 -0.50 13.34
C GLU A 26 -17.69 -1.41 12.33
N GLY A 27 -17.94 -1.25 11.03
CA GLY A 27 -17.28 -2.00 9.97
C GLY A 27 -15.76 -1.90 9.96
N MET A 28 -15.18 -0.85 10.57
CA MET A 28 -13.73 -0.72 10.73
C MET A 28 -13.09 -1.83 11.55
N ARG A 29 -13.83 -2.51 12.41
CA ARG A 29 -13.34 -3.65 13.21
C ARG A 29 -12.86 -4.82 12.34
N SER A 30 -13.43 -5.00 11.17
CA SER A 30 -13.03 -6.04 10.20
C SER A 30 -11.78 -5.68 9.39
N SER A 31 -11.34 -4.42 9.44
CA SER A 31 -10.27 -3.91 8.59
C SER A 31 -8.93 -4.62 8.80
N LEU A 32 -8.53 -4.91 10.04
CA LEU A 32 -7.23 -5.55 10.31
C LEU A 32 -7.21 -6.99 9.80
N ALA A 33 -8.30 -7.75 9.98
CA ALA A 33 -8.39 -9.13 9.52
C ALA A 33 -8.27 -9.26 7.98
N SER A 34 -8.65 -8.22 7.22
CA SER A 34 -8.52 -8.22 5.76
C SER A 34 -7.07 -8.31 5.28
N ARG A 35 -6.08 -7.89 6.10
CA ARG A 35 -4.66 -8.03 5.79
C ARG A 35 -4.24 -9.48 5.62
N ASP A 36 -4.62 -10.31 6.57
CA ASP A 36 -4.28 -11.74 6.58
C ASP A 36 -5.05 -12.47 5.46
N ALA A 37 -6.33 -12.17 5.26
CA ALA A 37 -7.11 -12.70 4.15
C ALA A 37 -6.51 -12.35 2.78
N ILE A 38 -5.97 -11.14 2.60
CA ILE A 38 -5.26 -10.75 1.38
C ILE A 38 -4.00 -11.60 1.20
N ALA A 39 -3.20 -11.78 2.24
CA ALA A 39 -2.02 -12.62 2.17
C ALA A 39 -2.36 -14.06 1.79
N ASP A 40 -3.41 -14.64 2.39
CA ASP A 40 -3.89 -15.98 2.11
C ASP A 40 -4.38 -16.13 0.65
N THR A 41 -5.14 -15.16 0.14
CA THR A 41 -5.65 -15.20 -1.24
C THR A 41 -4.53 -15.11 -2.27
N VAL A 42 -3.52 -14.29 -2.03
CA VAL A 42 -2.32 -14.21 -2.89
C VAL A 42 -1.54 -15.51 -2.86
N GLU A 43 -1.32 -16.08 -1.67
CA GLU A 43 -0.64 -17.37 -1.52
C GLU A 43 -1.37 -18.48 -2.27
N LEU A 44 -2.67 -18.62 -2.08
CA LEU A 44 -3.47 -19.65 -2.76
C LEU A 44 -3.41 -19.50 -4.29
N THR A 45 -3.47 -18.27 -4.79
CA THR A 45 -3.38 -18.00 -6.22
C THR A 45 -2.02 -18.37 -6.78
N MET A 46 -0.94 -17.93 -6.12
CA MET A 46 0.43 -18.23 -6.54
C MET A 46 0.71 -19.73 -6.56
N ARG A 47 0.31 -20.44 -5.48
CA ARG A 47 0.49 -21.90 -5.38
C ARG A 47 -0.40 -22.66 -6.35
N GLY A 48 -1.66 -22.26 -6.49
CA GLY A 48 -2.63 -22.92 -7.35
C GLY A 48 -2.27 -22.87 -8.84
N HIS A 49 -1.60 -21.80 -9.27
CA HIS A 49 -1.10 -21.63 -10.65
C HIS A 49 0.37 -21.98 -10.82
N CYS A 50 1.07 -22.36 -9.75
CA CYS A 50 2.50 -22.68 -9.77
C CYS A 50 3.37 -21.56 -10.36
N TYR A 51 3.08 -20.29 -9.99
CA TYR A 51 3.87 -19.15 -10.46
C TYR A 51 5.24 -19.08 -9.77
N ASP A 52 6.28 -18.75 -10.53
CA ASP A 52 7.67 -18.72 -10.07
C ASP A 52 8.08 -17.38 -9.47
N ALA A 53 7.38 -16.29 -9.80
CA ALA A 53 7.69 -14.94 -9.34
C ALA A 53 6.44 -14.08 -9.28
N ILE A 54 6.50 -12.94 -8.54
CA ILE A 54 5.37 -12.04 -8.37
C ILE A 54 5.77 -10.57 -8.46
N VAL A 55 5.00 -9.79 -9.22
CA VAL A 55 4.92 -8.33 -9.05
C VAL A 55 3.59 -8.04 -8.36
N GLY A 56 3.65 -7.61 -7.11
CA GLY A 56 2.46 -7.34 -6.31
C GLY A 56 2.10 -5.87 -6.31
N LEU A 57 0.93 -5.52 -6.86
CA LEU A 57 0.40 -4.16 -6.86
C LEU A 57 -0.63 -4.00 -5.74
N ALA A 58 -0.42 -3.02 -4.88
CA ALA A 58 -1.36 -2.69 -3.80
C ALA A 58 -1.46 -1.18 -3.56
N GLY A 59 -2.62 -0.71 -3.11
CA GLY A 59 -2.91 0.73 -3.00
C GLY A 59 -3.60 1.17 -1.70
N CYS A 60 -3.76 0.32 -0.68
CA CYS A 60 -4.44 0.69 0.56
C CYS A 60 -3.77 0.11 1.80
N ASP A 61 -4.17 0.61 3.00
CA ASP A 61 -3.45 0.41 4.26
C ASP A 61 -3.32 -1.05 4.72
N LYS A 62 -4.20 -1.96 4.31
CA LYS A 62 -4.11 -3.40 4.63
C LYS A 62 -3.66 -4.24 3.43
N SER A 63 -3.91 -3.77 2.20
CA SER A 63 -3.45 -4.47 1.00
C SER A 63 -1.93 -4.39 0.81
N LEU A 64 -1.29 -3.28 1.21
CA LEU A 64 0.17 -3.18 1.15
C LEU A 64 0.85 -4.20 2.06
N PRO A 65 0.60 -4.21 3.38
CA PRO A 65 1.25 -5.19 4.25
C PRO A 65 0.81 -6.63 3.94
N GLY A 66 -0.46 -6.88 3.57
CA GLY A 66 -0.93 -8.21 3.16
C GLY A 66 -0.19 -8.76 1.96
N MET A 67 0.05 -7.92 0.94
CA MET A 67 0.85 -8.30 -0.22
C MET A 67 2.31 -8.61 0.14
N MET A 68 2.94 -7.75 0.97
CA MET A 68 4.31 -7.99 1.43
C MET A 68 4.41 -9.26 2.29
N MET A 69 3.43 -9.52 3.16
CA MET A 69 3.35 -10.79 3.93
C MET A 69 3.29 -12.00 2.99
N ALA A 70 2.45 -11.96 1.96
CA ALA A 70 2.35 -13.04 0.99
C ALA A 70 3.67 -13.28 0.25
N MET A 71 4.36 -12.24 -0.20
CA MET A 71 5.66 -12.33 -0.86
C MET A 71 6.70 -13.01 0.03
N VAL A 72 6.76 -12.61 1.29
CA VAL A 72 7.71 -13.15 2.27
C VAL A 72 7.35 -14.59 2.64
N ARG A 73 6.07 -14.89 2.81
CA ARG A 73 5.57 -16.24 3.12
C ARG A 73 5.87 -17.23 1.98
N LEU A 74 5.58 -16.85 0.76
CA LEU A 74 5.87 -17.62 -0.44
C LEU A 74 7.37 -17.80 -0.69
N ASN A 75 8.14 -16.81 -0.32
CA ASN A 75 9.59 -16.76 -0.52
C ASN A 75 9.99 -17.02 -1.98
N THR A 76 9.27 -16.44 -2.92
CA THR A 76 9.60 -16.42 -4.35
C THR A 76 10.23 -15.07 -4.72
N PRO A 77 10.92 -14.97 -5.88
CA PRO A 77 11.32 -13.69 -6.44
C PRO A 77 10.15 -12.74 -6.51
N SER A 78 10.26 -11.57 -5.86
CA SER A 78 9.12 -10.70 -5.65
C SER A 78 9.51 -9.23 -5.75
N VAL A 79 8.69 -8.44 -6.44
CA VAL A 79 8.79 -6.97 -6.46
C VAL A 79 7.45 -6.38 -6.06
N PHE A 80 7.47 -5.52 -5.03
CA PHE A 80 6.29 -4.78 -4.62
C PHE A 80 6.16 -3.48 -5.42
N MET A 81 4.95 -3.15 -5.85
CA MET A 81 4.63 -1.91 -6.52
C MET A 81 3.48 -1.21 -5.80
N TYR A 82 3.72 0.01 -5.33
CA TYR A 82 2.67 0.83 -4.76
C TYR A 82 1.74 1.37 -5.86
N GLY A 83 0.43 1.37 -5.63
CA GLY A 83 -0.56 1.90 -6.57
C GLY A 83 -0.55 3.43 -6.73
N GLY A 84 0.18 4.13 -5.86
CA GLY A 84 0.32 5.59 -5.89
C GLY A 84 -0.71 6.33 -5.05
N SER A 85 -0.34 7.53 -4.62
CA SER A 85 -1.21 8.44 -3.86
C SER A 85 -2.20 9.16 -4.78
N ILE A 86 -3.34 9.58 -4.19
CA ILE A 86 -4.28 10.47 -4.84
C ILE A 86 -3.69 11.89 -4.92
N LEU A 87 -4.09 12.67 -5.90
CA LEU A 87 -3.77 14.09 -5.97
C LEU A 87 -4.59 14.88 -4.96
N PRO A 88 -4.07 15.99 -4.41
CA PRO A 88 -4.88 16.93 -3.65
C PRO A 88 -5.91 17.61 -4.56
N GLY A 89 -7.07 17.95 -4.00
CA GLY A 89 -8.02 18.84 -4.63
C GLY A 89 -7.67 20.30 -4.42
N ARG A 90 -8.44 21.20 -4.99
CA ARG A 90 -8.27 22.65 -4.78
C ARG A 90 -9.59 23.29 -4.38
N LEU A 91 -9.54 24.06 -3.30
CA LEU A 91 -10.67 24.85 -2.83
C LEU A 91 -10.18 26.23 -2.38
N ASN A 92 -10.76 27.29 -2.94
CA ASN A 92 -10.40 28.68 -2.62
C ASN A 92 -8.88 28.96 -2.74
N GLY A 93 -8.24 28.39 -3.77
CA GLY A 93 -6.80 28.56 -4.02
C GLY A 93 -5.84 27.74 -3.16
N LYS A 94 -6.37 26.94 -2.22
CA LYS A 94 -5.60 26.04 -1.36
C LYS A 94 -5.74 24.59 -1.79
N ASP A 95 -4.69 23.82 -1.59
CA ASP A 95 -4.75 22.37 -1.73
C ASP A 95 -5.53 21.77 -0.56
N VAL A 96 -6.43 20.83 -0.85
CA VAL A 96 -7.27 20.14 0.14
C VAL A 96 -7.22 18.64 -0.08
N THR A 97 -7.25 17.90 1.02
CA THR A 97 -7.16 16.43 1.03
C THR A 97 -8.27 15.82 1.87
N VAL A 98 -8.25 14.51 2.02
CA VAL A 98 -9.17 13.80 2.92
C VAL A 98 -9.01 14.26 4.38
N GLN A 99 -7.84 14.74 4.80
CA GLN A 99 -7.61 15.26 6.14
C GLN A 99 -8.48 16.50 6.39
N ASP A 100 -8.52 17.44 5.45
CA ASP A 100 -9.38 18.62 5.54
C ASP A 100 -10.86 18.24 5.68
N VAL A 101 -11.28 17.13 5.04
CA VAL A 101 -12.64 16.61 5.17
C VAL A 101 -12.91 16.10 6.59
N PHE A 102 -11.95 15.43 7.24
CA PHE A 102 -12.12 14.99 8.63
C PHE A 102 -12.24 16.15 9.58
N GLU A 103 -11.40 17.17 9.43
CA GLU A 103 -11.46 18.39 10.23
C GLU A 103 -12.81 19.13 10.03
N ALA A 104 -13.22 19.26 8.77
CA ALA A 104 -14.49 19.89 8.42
C ALA A 104 -15.73 19.15 8.96
N VAL A 105 -15.68 17.82 9.10
CA VAL A 105 -16.76 17.05 9.75
C VAL A 105 -16.86 17.45 11.23
N GLY A 106 -15.74 17.63 11.92
CA GLY A 106 -15.71 18.10 13.31
C GLY A 106 -16.27 19.52 13.43
N GLU A 107 -15.86 20.44 12.57
CA GLU A 107 -16.38 21.81 12.53
C GLU A 107 -17.89 21.86 12.26
N HIS A 108 -18.36 21.04 11.33
CA HIS A 108 -19.78 20.91 11.03
C HIS A 108 -20.58 20.39 12.22
N GLN A 109 -20.09 19.38 12.92
CA GLN A 109 -20.75 18.86 14.13
C GLN A 109 -20.79 19.89 15.26
N ALA A 110 -19.80 20.77 15.35
CA ALA A 110 -19.75 21.88 16.28
C ALA A 110 -20.64 23.09 15.86
N GLY A 111 -21.29 23.02 14.69
CA GLY A 111 -22.13 24.09 14.16
C GLY A 111 -21.36 25.25 13.51
N ASN A 112 -20.05 25.12 13.31
CA ASN A 112 -19.18 26.16 12.76
C ASN A 112 -19.06 26.10 11.22
N LEU A 113 -19.55 25.04 10.57
CA LEU A 113 -19.50 24.85 9.12
C LEU A 113 -20.89 24.46 8.58
N SER A 114 -21.31 25.08 7.47
CA SER A 114 -22.58 24.74 6.83
C SER A 114 -22.53 23.41 6.08
N ASP A 115 -23.71 22.79 5.88
CA ASP A 115 -23.89 21.60 5.05
C ASP A 115 -23.34 21.78 3.64
N GLU A 116 -23.56 22.94 3.03
CA GLU A 116 -23.14 23.24 1.68
C GLU A 116 -21.61 23.32 1.56
N ALA A 117 -20.96 23.98 2.52
CA ALA A 117 -19.50 24.08 2.58
C ALA A 117 -18.86 22.69 2.75
N LEU A 118 -19.39 21.87 3.64
CA LEU A 118 -18.93 20.50 3.84
C LEU A 118 -19.12 19.64 2.57
N ARG A 119 -20.27 19.74 1.91
CA ARG A 119 -20.51 19.03 0.63
C ARG A 119 -19.55 19.48 -0.46
N THR A 120 -19.27 20.76 -0.55
CA THR A 120 -18.33 21.31 -1.54
C THR A 120 -16.93 20.78 -1.30
N LEU A 121 -16.43 20.80 -0.06
CA LEU A 121 -15.14 20.23 0.28
C LEU A 121 -15.05 18.73 -0.06
N LYS A 122 -16.05 17.93 0.32
CA LYS A 122 -16.11 16.49 0.00
C LYS A 122 -16.02 16.20 -1.49
N ARG A 123 -16.54 17.05 -2.35
CA ARG A 123 -16.52 16.86 -3.81
C ARG A 123 -15.13 17.10 -4.43
N VAL A 124 -14.35 17.99 -3.83
CA VAL A 124 -13.08 18.44 -4.42
C VAL A 124 -11.84 17.83 -3.76
N ALA A 125 -11.94 17.32 -2.53
CA ALA A 125 -10.79 16.89 -1.75
C ALA A 125 -10.07 15.64 -2.30
N CYS A 126 -10.76 14.82 -3.11
CA CYS A 126 -10.21 13.56 -3.64
C CYS A 126 -10.50 13.45 -5.15
N PRO A 127 -9.83 14.24 -6.01
CA PRO A 127 -10.23 14.43 -7.40
C PRO A 127 -9.76 13.33 -8.36
N SER A 128 -8.82 12.47 -7.97
CA SER A 128 -8.19 11.49 -8.84
C SER A 128 -8.28 10.06 -8.32
N ALA A 129 -7.79 9.10 -9.11
CA ALA A 129 -7.46 7.77 -8.61
C ALA A 129 -6.26 7.83 -7.65
N GLY A 130 -6.13 6.85 -6.77
CA GLY A 130 -5.00 6.70 -5.86
C GLY A 130 -5.41 6.36 -4.44
N ALA A 131 -4.41 6.08 -3.60
CA ALA A 131 -4.56 5.91 -2.17
C ALA A 131 -4.65 7.27 -1.45
N CYS A 132 -4.77 7.27 -0.13
CA CYS A 132 -4.94 8.50 0.66
C CYS A 132 -3.89 9.56 0.36
N GLY A 133 -4.31 10.84 0.23
CA GLY A 133 -3.45 12.01 0.02
C GLY A 133 -2.83 12.53 1.31
N GLY A 134 -2.08 11.70 2.02
CA GLY A 134 -1.38 12.06 3.26
C GLY A 134 -0.51 10.92 3.73
N GLN A 135 0.34 11.16 4.73
CA GLN A 135 1.24 10.15 5.31
C GLN A 135 0.47 9.21 6.27
N PHE A 136 -0.71 8.75 5.84
CA PHE A 136 -1.48 7.70 6.49
C PHE A 136 -0.84 6.34 6.24
N THR A 137 -1.51 5.26 6.64
CA THR A 137 -0.90 3.91 6.61
C THR A 137 -0.50 3.46 5.21
N ALA A 138 -1.27 3.79 4.16
CA ALA A 138 -0.95 3.40 2.79
C ALA A 138 0.40 3.98 2.34
N ASN A 139 0.57 5.31 2.44
CA ASN A 139 1.83 5.97 2.06
C ASN A 139 2.99 5.58 2.98
N THR A 140 2.72 5.39 4.28
CA THR A 140 3.71 4.87 5.23
C THR A 140 4.21 3.49 4.80
N MET A 141 3.31 2.55 4.47
CA MET A 141 3.71 1.21 4.04
C MET A 141 4.34 1.19 2.65
N ALA A 142 4.05 2.17 1.80
CA ALA A 142 4.77 2.36 0.55
C ALA A 142 6.25 2.76 0.81
N CYS A 143 6.50 3.73 1.68
CA CYS A 143 7.87 4.08 2.11
C CYS A 143 8.58 2.89 2.77
N VAL A 144 7.87 2.12 3.59
CA VAL A 144 8.36 0.88 4.21
C VAL A 144 8.78 -0.13 3.14
N SER A 145 8.01 -0.33 2.08
CA SER A 145 8.34 -1.28 1.03
C SER A 145 9.66 -0.97 0.31
N GLU A 146 9.96 0.32 0.10
CA GLU A 146 11.27 0.76 -0.40
C GLU A 146 12.38 0.55 0.63
N ALA A 147 12.14 0.94 1.88
CA ALA A 147 13.15 0.82 2.95
C ALA A 147 13.52 -0.64 3.26
N ILE A 148 12.58 -1.57 3.11
CA ILE A 148 12.84 -3.01 3.19
C ILE A 148 13.63 -3.49 1.96
N GLY A 149 13.41 -2.89 0.79
CA GLY A 149 14.02 -3.28 -0.48
C GLY A 149 13.10 -4.13 -1.37
N LEU A 150 11.82 -4.28 -1.03
CA LEU A 150 10.85 -5.01 -1.85
C LEU A 150 10.31 -4.17 -3.01
N ALA A 151 10.36 -2.83 -2.91
CA ALA A 151 9.92 -1.91 -3.96
C ALA A 151 11.11 -1.17 -4.59
N LEU A 152 10.92 -0.70 -5.81
CA LEU A 152 11.93 0.10 -6.51
C LEU A 152 12.10 1.46 -5.84
N PRO A 153 13.33 1.99 -5.78
CA PRO A 153 13.60 3.31 -5.23
C PRO A 153 12.74 4.40 -5.90
N ASN A 154 12.22 5.31 -5.09
CA ASN A 154 11.35 6.45 -5.47
C ASN A 154 9.95 6.06 -6.01
N SER A 155 9.60 4.78 -6.02
CA SER A 155 8.29 4.33 -6.52
C SER A 155 7.13 4.69 -5.58
N SER A 156 7.39 4.83 -4.27
CA SER A 156 6.39 5.22 -3.27
C SER A 156 5.91 6.66 -3.42
N GLY A 157 6.75 7.54 -3.95
CA GLY A 157 6.46 8.96 -4.10
C GLY A 157 5.64 9.32 -5.35
N ALA A 158 5.50 8.42 -6.32
CA ALA A 158 4.82 8.71 -7.57
C ALA A 158 3.28 8.67 -7.40
N PRO A 159 2.55 9.77 -7.69
CA PRO A 159 1.08 9.77 -7.65
C PRO A 159 0.46 8.80 -8.64
N ALA A 160 -0.73 8.26 -8.30
CA ALA A 160 -1.39 7.25 -9.10
C ALA A 160 -1.72 7.66 -10.55
N PRO A 161 -2.18 8.91 -10.82
CA PRO A 161 -2.54 9.32 -12.17
C PRO A 161 -1.36 9.77 -13.05
N TYR A 162 -0.12 9.75 -12.54
CA TYR A 162 1.05 10.21 -13.29
C TYR A 162 1.63 9.10 -14.17
N GLU A 163 2.04 9.46 -15.40
CA GLU A 163 2.70 8.56 -16.36
C GLU A 163 3.98 7.91 -15.81
N SER A 164 4.63 8.55 -14.83
CA SER A 164 5.77 7.95 -14.13
C SER A 164 5.44 6.60 -13.49
N ARG A 165 4.15 6.30 -13.23
CA ARG A 165 3.69 5.00 -12.75
C ARG A 165 3.92 3.88 -13.76
N ASP A 166 3.73 4.16 -15.05
CA ASP A 166 3.95 3.18 -16.13
C ASP A 166 5.43 2.79 -16.21
N HIS A 167 6.33 3.79 -16.02
CA HIS A 167 7.76 3.52 -15.93
C HIS A 167 8.08 2.57 -14.78
N TYR A 168 7.55 2.80 -13.57
CA TYR A 168 7.75 1.90 -12.44
C TYR A 168 7.12 0.52 -12.68
N GLY A 169 6.00 0.45 -13.39
CA GLY A 169 5.38 -0.81 -13.80
C GLY A 169 6.32 -1.66 -14.67
N MET A 170 6.86 -1.06 -15.71
CA MET A 170 7.83 -1.72 -16.61
C MET A 170 9.11 -2.10 -15.88
N ALA A 171 9.67 -1.18 -15.09
CA ALA A 171 10.88 -1.41 -14.32
C ALA A 171 10.69 -2.53 -13.27
N SER A 172 9.52 -2.64 -12.65
CA SER A 172 9.19 -3.73 -11.72
C SER A 172 9.15 -5.08 -12.41
N GLY A 173 8.60 -5.14 -13.64
CA GLY A 173 8.64 -6.34 -14.47
C GLY A 173 10.08 -6.77 -14.80
N GLN A 174 10.94 -5.84 -15.21
CA GLN A 174 12.35 -6.13 -15.46
C GLN A 174 13.08 -6.56 -14.19
N ALA A 175 12.80 -5.90 -13.06
CA ALA A 175 13.43 -6.23 -11.78
C ALA A 175 13.06 -7.64 -11.30
N VAL A 176 11.79 -8.05 -11.40
CA VAL A 176 11.38 -9.40 -10.99
C VAL A 176 12.02 -10.50 -11.86
N MET A 177 12.21 -10.26 -13.16
CA MET A 177 12.93 -11.18 -14.03
C MET A 177 14.41 -11.32 -13.64
N ASN A 178 15.05 -10.19 -13.30
CA ASN A 178 16.44 -10.22 -12.81
C ASN A 178 16.58 -10.97 -11.47
N LEU A 179 15.56 -10.84 -10.56
CA LEU A 179 15.54 -11.59 -9.31
C LEU A 179 15.37 -13.10 -9.58
N LEU A 180 14.52 -13.46 -10.53
CA LEU A 180 14.27 -14.85 -10.91
C LEU A 180 15.57 -15.49 -11.49
N GLU A 181 16.22 -14.82 -12.43
CA GLU A 181 17.49 -15.27 -13.02
C GLU A 181 18.60 -15.48 -11.99
N LYS A 182 18.66 -14.60 -10.98
CA LYS A 182 19.66 -14.66 -9.91
C LYS A 182 19.23 -15.51 -8.72
N ASN A 183 18.03 -16.08 -8.75
CA ASN A 183 17.42 -16.83 -7.66
C ASN A 183 17.42 -16.05 -6.32
N ILE A 184 17.18 -14.71 -6.38
CA ILE A 184 17.05 -13.86 -5.19
C ILE A 184 15.59 -13.84 -4.79
N ARG A 185 15.30 -14.27 -3.57
CA ARG A 185 13.96 -14.47 -3.05
C ARG A 185 13.59 -13.36 -2.03
N ALA A 186 12.31 -13.25 -1.69
CA ALA A 186 11.83 -12.23 -0.78
C ALA A 186 12.55 -12.24 0.59
N ARG A 187 12.85 -13.43 1.15
CA ARG A 187 13.55 -13.54 2.44
C ARG A 187 15.04 -13.22 2.37
N ASP A 188 15.64 -13.19 1.19
CA ASP A 188 17.03 -12.71 1.02
C ASP A 188 17.09 -11.19 1.15
N ILE A 189 15.98 -10.51 0.86
CA ILE A 189 15.84 -9.04 0.91
C ILE A 189 15.33 -8.61 2.29
N VAL A 190 14.32 -9.29 2.81
CA VAL A 190 13.68 -8.97 4.11
C VAL A 190 14.53 -9.55 5.24
N THR A 191 15.29 -8.70 5.88
CA THR A 191 16.21 -9.01 6.98
C THR A 191 15.85 -8.20 8.23
N LEU A 192 16.36 -8.58 9.41
CA LEU A 192 16.20 -7.77 10.60
C LEU A 192 16.67 -6.33 10.39
N LYS A 193 17.79 -6.14 9.68
CA LYS A 193 18.34 -4.81 9.41
C LYS A 193 17.44 -3.99 8.48
N SER A 194 16.87 -4.60 7.44
CA SER A 194 15.94 -3.91 6.54
C SER A 194 14.63 -3.52 7.25
N LEU A 195 14.11 -4.36 8.14
CA LEU A 195 12.96 -4.05 8.99
C LEU A 195 13.25 -2.91 9.97
N GLN A 196 14.44 -2.89 10.58
CA GLN A 196 14.87 -1.78 11.44
C GLN A 196 15.02 -0.47 10.65
N ASN A 197 15.52 -0.52 9.42
CA ASN A 197 15.58 0.65 8.54
C ASN A 197 14.17 1.15 8.21
N ALA A 198 13.24 0.24 7.92
CA ALA A 198 11.85 0.59 7.69
C ALA A 198 11.20 1.28 8.91
N ALA A 199 11.44 0.76 10.12
CA ALA A 199 10.96 1.42 11.35
C ALA A 199 11.52 2.84 11.52
N ARG A 200 12.81 3.05 11.19
CA ARG A 200 13.42 4.38 11.20
C ARG A 200 12.78 5.32 10.19
N ILE A 201 12.49 4.84 8.98
CA ILE A 201 11.79 5.64 7.96
C ILE A 201 10.39 6.02 8.43
N VAL A 202 9.65 5.11 9.07
CA VAL A 202 8.34 5.44 9.67
C VAL A 202 8.48 6.59 10.68
N ALA A 203 9.47 6.51 11.57
CA ALA A 203 9.72 7.56 12.56
C ALA A 203 10.15 8.90 11.93
N CYS A 204 11.05 8.86 10.94
CA CYS A 204 11.54 10.05 10.26
C CYS A 204 10.47 10.79 9.44
N THR A 205 9.51 10.05 8.86
CA THR A 205 8.47 10.62 8.00
C THR A 205 7.20 11.00 8.75
N GLY A 206 7.16 10.80 10.07
CA GLY A 206 5.92 10.96 10.84
C GLY A 206 4.84 9.98 10.40
N GLY A 207 5.23 8.77 10.02
CA GLY A 207 4.34 7.75 9.47
C GLY A 207 3.32 7.22 10.47
N SER A 208 2.33 6.50 9.94
CA SER A 208 1.24 5.91 10.70
C SER A 208 1.73 4.93 11.77
N THR A 209 1.21 5.05 12.99
CA THR A 209 1.44 4.10 14.09
C THR A 209 1.01 2.67 13.78
N THR A 210 0.14 2.47 12.79
CA THR A 210 -0.29 1.14 12.31
C THR A 210 0.88 0.33 11.72
N ALA A 211 1.99 0.99 11.31
CA ALA A 211 3.22 0.31 10.93
C ALA A 211 3.78 -0.56 12.07
N GLY A 212 3.53 -0.19 13.34
CA GLY A 212 3.85 -1.02 14.52
C GLY A 212 3.10 -2.35 14.59
N LEU A 213 2.00 -2.51 13.83
CA LEU A 213 1.30 -3.78 13.66
C LEU A 213 1.75 -4.54 12.40
N HIS A 214 2.20 -3.81 11.38
CA HIS A 214 2.50 -4.40 10.09
C HIS A 214 3.94 -4.90 9.96
N LEU A 215 4.91 -4.17 10.52
CA LEU A 215 6.30 -4.60 10.52
C LEU A 215 6.51 -5.92 11.26
N PRO A 216 5.98 -6.12 12.50
CA PRO A 216 6.06 -7.41 13.18
C PRO A 216 5.37 -8.54 12.41
N ALA A 217 4.25 -8.27 11.71
CA ALA A 217 3.57 -9.28 10.92
C ALA A 217 4.40 -9.73 9.70
N ILE A 218 5.04 -8.79 9.00
CA ILE A 218 5.97 -9.10 7.90
C ILE A 218 7.18 -9.87 8.42
N ALA A 219 7.73 -9.47 9.58
CA ALA A 219 8.83 -10.14 10.23
C ALA A 219 8.47 -11.59 10.63
N HIS A 220 7.27 -11.80 11.17
CA HIS A 220 6.77 -13.13 11.51
C HIS A 220 6.74 -14.06 10.29
N GLU A 221 6.24 -13.59 9.13
CA GLU A 221 6.25 -14.34 7.88
C GLU A 221 7.67 -14.66 7.39
N ALA A 222 8.64 -13.81 7.71
CA ALA A 222 10.05 -14.02 7.42
C ALA A 222 10.73 -15.00 8.40
N GLY A 223 10.10 -15.32 9.54
CA GLY A 223 10.73 -16.04 10.64
C GLY A 223 11.76 -15.22 11.40
N ILE A 224 11.60 -13.87 11.40
CA ILE A 224 12.52 -12.94 12.07
C ILE A 224 11.89 -12.48 13.39
N ASP A 225 12.65 -12.59 14.48
CA ASP A 225 12.29 -11.99 15.76
C ASP A 225 12.51 -10.46 15.69
N PHE A 226 11.41 -9.73 15.73
CA PHE A 226 11.38 -8.28 15.58
C PHE A 226 10.49 -7.64 16.65
N ASN A 227 11.15 -7.14 17.72
CA ASN A 227 10.54 -6.50 18.88
C ASN A 227 10.89 -5.02 18.95
#